data_9de2219d7506e48cbca98237225f17a8
#
_entry.id   9de2219d7506e48cbca98237225f17a8
#
_cell.length_a   1.000
_cell.length_b   1.000
_cell.length_c   1.000
_cell.angle_alpha   90.00
_cell.angle_beta   90.00
_cell.angle_gamma   90.00
#
_symmetry.space_group_name_H-M   'P 1'
#
loop_
_entity.id
_entity.type
_entity.pdbx_description
1 polymer ?
#
loop_
_entity_poly.entity_id
_entity_poly.type
_entity_poly.pdbx_seq_one_letter_code
_entity_poly.pdbx_strand_id
1 'polypeptide(L)'
;MTTTRHVALAVAVTGASAPQWRVELRAGAHQLVADEPATSGGGDAGPAPFGLVMSGLAACTAMTLRMYAERKGWTLASIDVDVRYNVTDDGAASIDRTISLPVDLPAERRDRLADVAERTPVTLALRRGVPITTTIRP
;
A
#
# COMPACT_ATOMS: atom_id res chain seq x y z
N MET A 1 -4.75 19.29 -24.01
CA MET A 1 -5.49 19.60 -22.76
C MET A 1 -5.41 18.41 -21.82
N THR A 2 -5.02 18.64 -20.59
CA THR A 2 -4.88 17.57 -19.59
C THR A 2 -6.19 17.41 -18.81
N THR A 3 -6.67 16.17 -18.69
CA THR A 3 -7.88 15.85 -17.94
C THR A 3 -7.49 15.21 -16.60
N THR A 4 -8.04 15.73 -15.51
CA THR A 4 -7.87 15.16 -14.19
C THR A 4 -9.01 14.20 -13.89
N ARG A 5 -8.67 13.00 -13.39
CA ARG A 5 -9.67 12.05 -12.90
C ARG A 5 -9.32 11.60 -11.50
N HIS A 6 -10.33 11.37 -10.69
CA HIS A 6 -10.15 10.77 -9.38
C HIS A 6 -9.96 9.26 -9.52
N VAL A 7 -8.91 8.75 -8.88
CA VAL A 7 -8.59 7.32 -8.87
C VAL A 7 -9.02 6.69 -7.55
N ALA A 8 -8.87 7.42 -6.45
CA ALA A 8 -9.21 6.93 -5.13
C ALA A 8 -9.58 8.09 -4.21
N LEU A 9 -10.41 7.80 -3.21
CA LEU A 9 -10.83 8.77 -2.21
C LEU A 9 -10.83 8.07 -0.85
N ALA A 10 -10.29 8.74 0.15
CA ALA A 10 -10.44 8.33 1.54
C ALA A 10 -10.82 9.53 2.40
N VAL A 11 -11.60 9.27 3.43
CA VAL A 11 -12.03 10.27 4.41
C VAL A 11 -11.68 9.75 5.80
N ALA A 12 -11.10 10.60 6.63
CA ALA A 12 -10.76 10.28 8.01
C ALA A 12 -11.54 11.19 8.95
N VAL A 13 -12.11 10.62 10.01
CA VAL A 13 -12.84 11.36 11.04
C VAL A 13 -12.33 10.93 12.40
N THR A 14 -12.01 11.90 13.24
CA THR A 14 -11.68 11.71 14.64
C THR A 14 -12.26 12.90 15.44
N GLY A 15 -12.31 12.77 16.75
CA GLY A 15 -12.84 13.84 17.60
C GLY A 15 -12.49 13.62 19.06
N ALA A 16 -12.87 14.59 19.91
CA ALA A 16 -12.51 14.61 21.33
C ALA A 16 -12.99 13.37 22.11
N SER A 17 -14.05 12.71 21.64
CA SER A 17 -14.58 11.49 22.28
C SER A 17 -13.94 10.20 21.75
N ALA A 18 -13.11 10.28 20.70
CA ALA A 18 -12.41 9.11 20.19
C ALA A 18 -11.33 8.66 21.18
N PRO A 19 -11.13 7.33 21.37
CA PRO A 19 -10.01 6.86 22.18
C PRO A 19 -8.68 7.28 21.53
N GLN A 20 -7.96 8.15 22.23
CA GLN A 20 -6.61 8.61 21.87
C GLN A 20 -6.42 8.90 20.37
N TRP A 21 -5.73 8.01 19.65
CA TRP A 21 -5.32 8.22 18.25
C TRP A 21 -6.20 7.49 17.25
N ARG A 22 -7.24 6.83 17.70
CA ARG A 22 -8.15 6.10 16.84
C ARG A 22 -8.85 7.02 15.84
N VAL A 23 -8.84 6.61 14.58
CA VAL A 23 -9.46 7.33 13.48
C VAL A 23 -10.37 6.38 12.72
N GLU A 24 -11.61 6.82 12.48
CA GLU A 24 -12.52 6.11 11.59
C GLU A 24 -12.23 6.53 10.15
N LEU A 25 -12.03 5.54 9.27
CA LEU A 25 -11.70 5.77 7.88
C LEU A 25 -12.80 5.22 6.98
N ARG A 26 -12.99 5.89 5.85
CA ARG A 26 -13.79 5.36 4.76
C ARG A 26 -13.00 5.50 3.47
N ALA A 27 -12.74 4.38 2.80
CA ALA A 27 -12.09 4.34 1.49
C ALA A 27 -13.09 3.79 0.48
N GLY A 28 -13.59 4.64 -0.40
CA GLY A 28 -14.73 4.28 -1.25
C GLY A 28 -15.94 3.92 -0.39
N ALA A 29 -16.49 2.72 -0.58
CA ALA A 29 -17.61 2.19 0.20
C ALA A 29 -17.16 1.37 1.43
N HIS A 30 -15.86 1.28 1.70
CA HIS A 30 -15.30 0.42 2.75
C HIS A 30 -14.95 1.23 3.99
N GLN A 31 -15.30 0.67 5.15
CA GLN A 31 -14.95 1.24 6.43
C GLN A 31 -13.73 0.54 7.01
N LEU A 32 -12.83 1.34 7.58
CA LEU A 32 -11.59 0.89 8.19
C LEU A 32 -11.35 1.70 9.46
N VAL A 33 -10.47 1.19 10.30
CA VAL A 33 -9.98 1.91 11.48
C VAL A 33 -8.48 2.02 11.38
N ALA A 34 -7.94 3.19 11.65
CA ALA A 34 -6.51 3.38 11.87
C ALA A 34 -6.26 3.74 13.33
N ASP A 35 -5.14 3.31 13.86
CA ASP A 35 -4.73 3.62 15.23
C ASP A 35 -3.21 3.51 15.32
N GLU A 36 -2.66 3.97 16.43
CA GLU A 36 -1.27 3.70 16.75
C GLU A 36 -1.18 2.44 17.61
N PRO A 37 -0.05 1.70 17.56
CA PRO A 37 0.16 0.57 18.46
C PRO A 37 0.33 1.03 19.90
N ALA A 38 0.15 0.13 20.86
CA ALA A 38 0.30 0.42 22.27
C ALA A 38 1.66 1.04 22.62
N THR A 39 2.73 0.60 21.93
CA THR A 39 4.07 1.15 22.09
C THR A 39 4.19 2.63 21.72
N SER A 40 3.26 3.15 20.93
CA SER A 40 3.18 4.57 20.56
C SER A 40 2.01 5.28 21.25
N GLY A 41 1.44 4.68 22.27
CA GLY A 41 0.37 5.27 23.08
C GLY A 41 -1.03 5.08 22.51
N GLY A 42 -1.21 4.26 21.51
CA GLY A 42 -2.51 3.98 20.92
C GLY A 42 -3.18 2.74 21.50
N GLY A 43 -4.38 2.45 21.01
CA GLY A 43 -5.16 1.29 21.42
C GLY A 43 -5.01 0.07 20.51
N ASP A 44 -4.21 0.18 19.46
CA ASP A 44 -3.99 -0.88 18.47
C ASP A 44 -5.30 -1.42 17.88
N ALA A 45 -6.26 -0.51 17.65
CA ALA A 45 -7.59 -0.88 17.13
C ALA A 45 -7.57 -1.11 15.61
N GLY A 46 -6.50 -0.75 14.94
CA GLY A 46 -6.31 -0.91 13.50
C GLY A 46 -4.86 -0.63 13.12
N PRO A 47 -4.52 -0.76 11.83
CA PRO A 47 -3.15 -0.50 11.39
C PRO A 47 -2.77 0.97 11.59
N ALA A 48 -1.48 1.19 11.84
CA ALA A 48 -0.90 2.51 11.86
C ALA A 48 -0.84 3.08 10.42
N PRO A 49 -0.73 4.41 10.27
CA PRO A 49 -0.76 5.04 8.94
C PRO A 49 0.21 4.45 7.92
N PHE A 50 1.48 4.24 8.28
CA PHE A 50 2.43 3.61 7.37
C PHE A 50 2.08 2.15 7.07
N GLY A 51 1.43 1.46 7.99
CA GLY A 51 0.89 0.13 7.73
C GLY A 51 -0.14 0.14 6.61
N LEU A 52 -0.98 1.17 6.56
CA LEU A 52 -1.95 1.35 5.47
C LEU A 52 -1.25 1.64 4.13
N VAL A 53 -0.21 2.46 4.14
CA VAL A 53 0.59 2.72 2.92
C VAL A 53 1.25 1.44 2.43
N MET A 54 1.85 0.68 3.33
CA MET A 54 2.48 -0.59 2.98
C MET A 54 1.46 -1.62 2.50
N SER A 55 0.28 -1.66 3.10
CA SER A 55 -0.83 -2.51 2.64
C SER A 55 -1.24 -2.16 1.21
N GLY A 56 -1.30 -0.88 0.88
CA GLY A 56 -1.59 -0.42 -0.47
C GLY A 56 -0.55 -0.89 -1.48
N LEU A 57 0.72 -0.77 -1.13
CA LEU A 57 1.82 -1.23 -2.00
C LEU A 57 1.79 -2.76 -2.17
N ALA A 58 1.61 -3.49 -1.08
CA ALA A 58 1.52 -4.96 -1.13
C ALA A 58 0.34 -5.44 -1.98
N ALA A 59 -0.85 -4.86 -1.74
CA ALA A 59 -2.05 -5.20 -2.50
C ALA A 59 -1.88 -4.88 -3.98
N CYS A 60 -1.39 -3.68 -4.31
CA CYS A 60 -1.17 -3.28 -5.70
C CYS A 60 -0.19 -4.21 -6.41
N THR A 61 0.89 -4.60 -5.73
CA THR A 61 1.86 -5.55 -6.27
C THR A 61 1.22 -6.91 -6.56
N ALA A 62 0.57 -7.50 -5.58
CA ALA A 62 -0.05 -8.82 -5.72
C ALA A 62 -1.12 -8.83 -6.83
N MET A 63 -2.01 -7.83 -6.84
CA MET A 63 -3.07 -7.71 -7.83
C MET A 63 -2.51 -7.55 -9.24
N THR A 64 -1.51 -6.67 -9.43
CA THR A 64 -0.92 -6.41 -10.74
C THR A 64 -0.23 -7.64 -11.30
N LEU A 65 0.54 -8.35 -10.46
CA LEU A 65 1.20 -9.57 -10.89
C LEU A 65 0.19 -10.65 -11.28
N ARG A 66 -0.87 -10.79 -10.50
CA ARG A 66 -1.94 -11.74 -10.81
C ARG A 66 -2.65 -11.40 -12.12
N MET A 67 -3.01 -10.14 -12.30
CA MET A 67 -3.65 -9.69 -13.53
C MET A 67 -2.74 -9.90 -14.75
N TYR A 68 -1.45 -9.63 -14.61
CA TYR A 68 -0.49 -9.86 -15.68
C TYR A 68 -0.39 -11.35 -16.03
N ALA A 69 -0.22 -12.20 -15.03
CA ALA A 69 -0.12 -13.64 -15.22
C ALA A 69 -1.38 -14.20 -15.89
N GLU A 70 -2.56 -13.75 -15.45
CA GLU A 70 -3.83 -14.17 -16.02
C GLU A 70 -3.95 -13.78 -17.49
N ARG A 71 -3.54 -12.56 -17.85
CA ARG A 71 -3.51 -12.12 -19.25
C ARG A 71 -2.58 -12.96 -20.13
N LYS A 72 -1.50 -13.46 -19.55
CA LYS A 72 -0.54 -14.34 -20.25
C LYS A 72 -0.97 -15.80 -20.25
N GLY A 73 -2.07 -16.14 -19.59
CA GLY A 73 -2.49 -17.54 -19.45
C GLY A 73 -1.61 -18.34 -18.48
N TRP A 74 -0.88 -17.66 -17.59
CA TRP A 74 -0.04 -18.31 -16.58
C TRP A 74 -0.86 -18.52 -15.31
N THR A 75 -0.90 -19.75 -14.83
CA THR A 75 -1.55 -20.08 -13.56
C THR A 75 -0.53 -19.93 -12.43
N LEU A 76 -0.85 -19.05 -11.48
CA LEU A 76 -0.06 -18.89 -10.26
C LEU A 76 -0.88 -19.39 -9.07
N ALA A 77 -0.37 -20.41 -8.37
CA ALA A 77 -1.05 -20.97 -7.21
C ALA A 77 -1.14 -19.97 -6.06
N SER A 78 -0.08 -19.18 -5.86
CA SER A 78 -0.02 -18.14 -4.83
C SER A 78 0.94 -17.03 -5.22
N ILE A 79 0.71 -15.85 -4.67
CA ILE A 79 1.64 -14.71 -4.71
C ILE A 79 1.63 -14.12 -3.32
N ASP A 80 2.76 -14.18 -2.63
CA ASP A 80 2.90 -13.56 -1.32
C ASP A 80 3.80 -12.35 -1.45
N VAL A 81 3.38 -11.23 -0.87
CA VAL A 81 4.12 -9.97 -0.91
C VAL A 81 4.34 -9.46 0.50
N ASP A 82 5.58 -9.41 0.92
CA ASP A 82 6.00 -8.84 2.19
C ASP A 82 6.62 -7.47 1.91
N VAL A 83 6.16 -6.44 2.60
CA VAL A 83 6.64 -5.07 2.42
C VAL A 83 7.02 -4.49 3.78
N ARG A 84 8.21 -3.93 3.87
CA ARG A 84 8.72 -3.32 5.10
C ARG A 84 9.14 -1.88 4.84
N TYR A 85 8.68 -0.99 5.69
CA TYR A 85 9.11 0.40 5.73
C TYR A 85 10.16 0.55 6.82
N ASN A 86 11.35 0.99 6.45
CA ASN A 86 12.49 1.10 7.34
C ASN A 86 12.91 2.56 7.45
N VAL A 87 13.30 2.97 8.65
CA VAL A 87 13.87 4.30 8.91
C VAL A 87 15.16 4.09 9.69
N THR A 88 16.25 4.67 9.21
CA THR A 88 17.53 4.66 9.92
C THR A 88 17.59 5.75 10.99
N ASP A 89 18.58 5.68 11.88
CA ASP A 89 18.72 6.65 12.96
C ASP A 89 18.90 8.11 12.47
N ASP A 90 19.45 8.28 11.27
CA ASP A 90 19.61 9.60 10.64
C ASP A 90 18.36 10.05 9.88
N GLY A 91 17.28 9.26 9.91
CA GLY A 91 16.01 9.60 9.31
C GLY A 91 15.84 9.18 7.85
N ALA A 92 16.81 8.48 7.26
CA ALA A 92 16.68 7.97 5.91
C ALA A 92 15.66 6.83 5.87
N ALA A 93 14.72 6.89 4.93
CA ALA A 93 13.66 5.90 4.78
C ALA A 93 13.89 5.02 3.55
N SER A 94 13.48 3.77 3.66
CA SER A 94 13.50 2.83 2.54
C SER A 94 12.36 1.83 2.67
N ILE A 95 12.02 1.19 1.55
CA ILE A 95 11.03 0.12 1.50
C ILE A 95 11.70 -1.11 0.92
N ASP A 96 11.62 -2.22 1.65
CA ASP A 96 12.02 -3.53 1.15
C ASP A 96 10.76 -4.31 0.80
N ARG A 97 10.74 -4.89 -0.39
CA ARG A 97 9.64 -5.72 -0.85
C ARG A 97 10.15 -7.09 -1.27
N THR A 98 9.62 -8.14 -0.65
CA THR A 98 9.91 -9.52 -0.99
C THR A 98 8.67 -10.15 -1.60
N ILE A 99 8.81 -10.70 -2.80
CA ILE A 99 7.73 -11.37 -3.52
C ILE A 99 8.06 -12.85 -3.59
N SER A 100 7.19 -13.68 -3.04
CA SER A 100 7.34 -15.12 -3.08
C SER A 100 6.39 -15.70 -4.12
N LEU A 101 6.95 -16.42 -5.07
CA LEU A 101 6.25 -17.04 -6.19
C LEU A 101 6.38 -18.56 -6.10
N PRO A 102 5.50 -19.34 -6.77
CA PRO A 102 5.61 -20.80 -6.77
C PRO A 102 7.00 -21.26 -7.22
N VAL A 103 7.54 -22.27 -6.54
CA VAL A 103 8.91 -22.78 -6.79
C VAL A 103 9.06 -23.41 -8.18
N ASP A 104 7.98 -23.92 -8.74
CA ASP A 104 7.94 -24.55 -10.07
C ASP A 104 7.74 -23.56 -11.21
N LEU A 105 7.62 -22.27 -10.92
CA LEU A 105 7.49 -21.25 -11.95
C LEU A 105 8.79 -21.15 -12.76
N PRO A 106 8.75 -21.24 -14.11
CA PRO A 106 9.95 -21.10 -14.93
C PRO A 106 10.65 -19.77 -14.67
N ALA A 107 11.98 -19.81 -14.72
CA ALA A 107 12.83 -18.64 -14.45
C ALA A 107 12.46 -17.44 -15.33
N GLU A 108 12.18 -17.67 -16.61
CA GLU A 108 11.79 -16.60 -17.54
C GLU A 108 10.52 -15.88 -17.09
N ARG A 109 9.51 -16.63 -16.62
CA ARG A 109 8.27 -16.06 -16.11
C ARG A 109 8.50 -15.32 -14.80
N ARG A 110 9.33 -15.88 -13.93
CA ARG A 110 9.75 -15.27 -12.67
C ARG A 110 10.41 -13.91 -12.91
N ASP A 111 11.36 -13.85 -13.83
CA ASP A 111 12.05 -12.62 -14.18
C ASP A 111 11.10 -11.57 -14.77
N ARG A 112 10.14 -12.02 -15.57
CA ARG A 112 9.14 -11.12 -16.15
C ARG A 112 8.24 -10.52 -15.08
N LEU A 113 7.80 -11.33 -14.11
CA LEU A 113 6.99 -10.84 -13.00
C LEU A 113 7.77 -9.86 -12.11
N ALA A 114 9.05 -10.14 -11.86
CA ALA A 114 9.93 -9.22 -11.13
C ALA A 114 10.01 -7.86 -11.84
N ASP A 115 10.12 -7.86 -13.14
CA ASP A 115 10.15 -6.64 -13.96
C ASP A 115 8.80 -5.89 -13.90
N VAL A 116 7.68 -6.60 -13.97
CA VAL A 116 6.34 -6.01 -13.85
C VAL A 116 6.15 -5.37 -12.47
N ALA A 117 6.66 -6.00 -11.40
CA ALA A 117 6.54 -5.50 -10.04
C ALA A 117 7.15 -4.09 -9.88
N GLU A 118 8.18 -3.77 -10.66
CA GLU A 118 8.85 -2.48 -10.61
C GLU A 118 8.00 -1.33 -11.19
N ARG A 119 6.93 -1.65 -11.90
CA ARG A 119 6.12 -0.67 -12.63
C ARG A 119 4.65 -0.66 -12.21
N THR A 120 4.32 -1.22 -11.04
CA THR A 120 2.94 -1.14 -10.56
C THR A 120 2.58 0.30 -10.21
N PRO A 121 1.30 0.69 -10.31
CA PRO A 121 0.90 2.09 -10.09
C PRO A 121 1.34 2.67 -8.75
N VAL A 122 1.16 1.95 -7.65
CA VAL A 122 1.56 2.43 -6.32
C VAL A 122 3.08 2.49 -6.19
N THR A 123 3.80 1.51 -6.76
CA THR A 123 5.28 1.53 -6.79
C THR A 123 5.77 2.82 -7.45
N LEU A 124 5.23 3.16 -8.60
CA LEU A 124 5.64 4.36 -9.33
C LEU A 124 5.29 5.64 -8.58
N ALA A 125 4.11 5.69 -7.96
CA ALA A 125 3.69 6.85 -7.17
C ALA A 125 4.63 7.08 -5.98
N LEU A 126 4.98 6.03 -5.25
CA LEU A 126 5.89 6.13 -4.11
C LEU A 126 7.30 6.54 -4.53
N ARG A 127 7.80 6.00 -5.64
CA ARG A 127 9.14 6.34 -6.14
C ARG A 127 9.24 7.78 -6.61
N ARG A 128 8.23 8.26 -7.30
CA ARG A 128 8.23 9.62 -7.88
C ARG A 128 7.79 10.69 -6.87
N GLY A 129 7.04 10.29 -5.86
CA GLY A 129 6.31 11.20 -5.01
C GLY A 129 5.14 11.82 -5.77
N VAL A 130 4.21 12.40 -5.03
CA VAL A 130 3.05 13.10 -5.59
C VAL A 130 2.88 14.43 -4.86
N PRO A 131 2.60 15.53 -5.57
CA PRO A 131 2.29 16.81 -4.92
C PRO A 131 1.04 16.70 -4.07
N ILE A 132 1.06 17.36 -2.90
CA ILE A 132 -0.07 17.40 -1.98
C ILE A 132 -0.49 18.85 -1.83
N THR A 133 -1.77 19.13 -2.12
CA THR A 133 -2.37 20.44 -1.93
C THR A 133 -3.33 20.39 -0.75
N THR A 134 -3.15 21.30 0.23
CA THR A 134 -3.94 21.31 1.46
C THR A 134 -4.85 22.51 1.51
N THR A 135 -6.13 22.30 1.84
CA THR A 135 -7.11 23.33 2.09
C THR A 135 -7.67 23.15 3.49
N ILE A 136 -7.69 24.22 4.27
CA ILE A 136 -8.28 24.21 5.62
C ILE A 136 -9.60 24.99 5.56
N ARG A 137 -10.65 24.36 6.06
CA ARG A 137 -11.97 24.97 6.16
C ARG A 137 -12.29 25.33 7.60
N PRO A 138 -13.05 26.42 7.83
CA PRO A 138 -13.53 26.75 9.16
C PRO A 138 -14.52 25.74 9.69
#